data_120c8e83cef21e99f1a0e0e41d4ca274
#
_entry.id   120c8e83cef21e99f1a0e0e41d4ca274
#
_cell.length_a   1.000
_cell.length_b   1.000
_cell.length_c   1.000
_cell.angle_alpha   90.00
_cell.angle_beta   90.00
_cell.angle_gamma   90.00
#
_symmetry.space_group_name_H-M   'P 1'
#
loop_
_entity.id
_entity.type
_entity.pdbx_description
1 polymer ?
#
loop_
_entity_poly.entity_id
_entity_poly.type
_entity_poly.pdbx_seq_one_letter_code
_entity_poly.pdbx_strand_id
1 'polypeptide(L)'
;RSISDPNPFLISNIRGTFTLLETVKTTKKRFIQISTDEVYGSLKDQSADESFRFNPSSPYAATKAAAEHLVNSYVLTYDCDCIITRCTNNYGPRQFPEKLIPKTILLAKQNKKIPVYGDGKNIRDWLFVDDHCDAILQALLNGKTGESYNISAGNEVDNLTIVNKILSIMDKPSDLIEFVEDRPGHD
;
A
#
# COMPACT_ATOMS: atom_id res chain seq x y z
N ARG A 1 2.38 -5.41 -12.10
CA ARG A 1 3.49 -6.38 -11.92
C ARG A 1 2.97 -7.73 -11.40
N SER A 2 2.30 -7.78 -10.25
CA SER A 2 1.83 -9.07 -9.69
C SER A 2 0.81 -9.79 -10.56
N ILE A 3 0.11 -9.09 -11.43
CA ILE A 3 -0.86 -9.68 -12.38
C ILE A 3 -0.14 -10.39 -13.52
N SER A 4 0.96 -9.83 -14.02
CA SER A 4 1.75 -10.43 -15.12
C SER A 4 2.70 -11.51 -14.62
N ASP A 5 3.26 -11.37 -13.42
CA ASP A 5 4.14 -12.35 -12.80
C ASP A 5 3.98 -12.29 -11.27
N PRO A 6 3.21 -13.21 -10.66
CA PRO A 6 3.01 -13.25 -9.21
C PRO A 6 4.18 -13.88 -8.44
N ASN A 7 5.06 -14.64 -9.09
CA ASN A 7 6.08 -15.43 -8.43
C ASN A 7 7.06 -14.60 -7.56
N PRO A 8 7.59 -13.44 -7.98
CA PRO A 8 8.43 -12.61 -7.12
C PRO A 8 7.74 -12.18 -5.82
N PHE A 9 6.41 -11.97 -5.86
CA PHE A 9 5.63 -11.57 -4.69
C PHE A 9 5.42 -12.74 -3.71
N LEU A 10 5.23 -13.96 -4.21
CA LEU A 10 5.20 -15.17 -3.38
C LEU A 10 6.54 -15.35 -2.65
N ILE A 11 7.65 -15.20 -3.37
CA ILE A 11 8.99 -15.36 -2.79
C ILE A 11 9.25 -14.25 -1.76
N SER A 12 9.04 -12.97 -2.10
CA SER A 12 9.38 -11.87 -1.21
C SER A 12 8.41 -11.74 -0.04
N ASN A 13 7.09 -11.79 -0.29
CA ASN A 13 6.12 -11.48 0.74
C ASN A 13 5.81 -12.68 1.64
N ILE A 14 5.79 -13.90 1.12
CA ILE A 14 5.48 -15.08 1.91
C ILE A 14 6.77 -15.75 2.43
N ARG A 15 7.64 -16.19 1.53
CA ARG A 15 8.86 -16.89 1.92
C ARG A 15 9.83 -15.97 2.67
N GLY A 16 9.93 -14.69 2.25
CA GLY A 16 10.75 -13.70 2.94
C GLY A 16 10.26 -13.45 4.37
N THR A 17 8.95 -13.23 4.55
CA THR A 17 8.34 -13.10 5.88
C THR A 17 8.58 -14.33 6.74
N PHE A 18 8.35 -15.54 6.21
CA PHE A 18 8.65 -16.79 6.91
C PHE A 18 10.10 -16.85 7.39
N THR A 19 11.07 -16.52 6.53
CA THR A 19 12.49 -16.54 6.88
C THR A 19 12.81 -15.58 8.03
N LEU A 20 12.23 -14.38 8.01
CA LEU A 20 12.39 -13.40 9.09
C LEU A 20 11.75 -13.90 10.38
N LEU A 21 10.56 -14.49 10.32
CA LEU A 21 9.85 -15.01 11.49
C LEU A 21 10.62 -16.15 12.17
N GLU A 22 11.27 -17.04 11.43
CA GLU A 22 12.17 -18.06 12.01
C GLU A 22 13.33 -17.41 12.80
N THR A 23 13.84 -16.27 12.33
CA THR A 23 14.85 -15.50 13.06
C THR A 23 14.25 -14.83 14.30
N VAL A 24 13.07 -14.22 14.18
CA VAL A 24 12.34 -13.60 15.30
C VAL A 24 12.06 -14.63 16.41
N LYS A 25 11.60 -15.81 16.05
CA LYS A 25 11.34 -16.92 16.97
C LYS A 25 12.55 -17.28 17.84
N THR A 26 13.75 -17.24 17.26
CA THR A 26 14.99 -17.57 17.99
C THR A 26 15.57 -16.38 18.75
N THR A 27 15.52 -15.17 18.16
CA THR A 27 16.13 -13.97 18.74
C THR A 27 15.23 -13.25 19.74
N LYS A 28 13.93 -13.54 19.72
CA LYS A 28 12.91 -12.86 20.54
C LYS A 28 12.92 -11.33 20.40
N LYS A 29 13.29 -10.84 19.21
CA LYS A 29 13.24 -9.41 18.90
C LYS A 29 11.85 -9.02 18.40
N ARG A 30 11.42 -7.80 18.72
CA ARG A 30 10.20 -7.23 18.17
C ARG A 30 10.29 -7.14 16.65
N PHE A 31 9.20 -7.53 15.97
CA PHE A 31 9.08 -7.53 14.52
C PHE A 31 7.84 -6.77 14.09
N ILE A 32 7.98 -5.90 13.10
CA ILE A 32 6.84 -5.24 12.46
C ILE A 32 6.73 -5.73 11.02
N GLN A 33 5.55 -6.25 10.69
CA GLN A 33 5.16 -6.58 9.32
C GLN A 33 4.50 -5.35 8.70
N ILE A 34 5.16 -4.72 7.75
CA ILE A 34 4.55 -3.67 6.94
C ILE A 34 3.64 -4.34 5.90
N SER A 35 2.33 -4.11 6.03
CA SER A 35 1.30 -4.61 5.14
C SER A 35 0.64 -3.46 4.35
N THR A 36 -0.58 -3.66 3.89
CA THR A 36 -1.31 -2.75 3.01
C THR A 36 -2.81 -2.85 3.27
N ASP A 37 -3.55 -1.79 3.05
CA ASP A 37 -5.01 -1.74 3.04
C ASP A 37 -5.62 -2.59 1.92
N GLU A 38 -4.87 -2.89 0.85
CA GLU A 38 -5.32 -3.75 -0.25
C GLU A 38 -5.72 -5.17 0.22
N VAL A 39 -5.33 -5.59 1.42
CA VAL A 39 -5.79 -6.87 1.99
C VAL A 39 -7.31 -6.91 2.21
N TYR A 40 -7.94 -5.76 2.39
CA TYR A 40 -9.39 -5.62 2.55
C TYR A 40 -10.16 -5.73 1.22
N GLY A 41 -9.49 -5.52 0.08
CA GLY A 41 -10.10 -5.42 -1.23
C GLY A 41 -10.85 -4.10 -1.43
N SER A 42 -11.73 -4.06 -2.42
CA SER A 42 -12.52 -2.87 -2.73
C SER A 42 -13.61 -2.63 -1.69
N LEU A 43 -13.58 -1.48 -1.03
CA LEU A 43 -14.49 -1.13 0.08
C LEU A 43 -15.76 -0.40 -0.38
N LYS A 44 -15.79 0.13 -1.62
CA LYS A 44 -16.88 0.96 -2.16
C LYS A 44 -17.24 2.10 -1.17
N ASP A 45 -18.42 2.01 -0.53
CA ASP A 45 -18.94 3.02 0.38
C ASP A 45 -18.71 2.67 1.87
N GLN A 46 -17.70 1.85 2.16
CA GLN A 46 -17.40 1.39 3.53
C GLN A 46 -15.97 1.78 3.92
N SER A 47 -15.75 1.93 5.21
CA SER A 47 -14.41 1.98 5.80
C SER A 47 -14.10 0.65 6.49
N ALA A 48 -12.83 0.24 6.48
CA ALA A 48 -12.38 -0.96 7.16
C ALA A 48 -11.63 -0.60 8.44
N ASP A 49 -12.03 -1.16 9.55
CA ASP A 49 -11.20 -1.23 10.76
C ASP A 49 -10.31 -2.48 10.72
N GLU A 50 -9.46 -2.65 11.73
CA GLU A 50 -8.50 -3.74 11.80
C GLU A 50 -9.15 -5.13 11.92
N SER A 51 -10.42 -5.21 12.32
CA SER A 51 -11.21 -6.45 12.44
C SER A 51 -11.90 -6.83 11.12
N PHE A 52 -11.86 -5.94 10.11
CA PHE A 52 -12.52 -6.18 8.84
C PHE A 52 -11.93 -7.39 8.13
N ARG A 53 -12.79 -8.21 7.51
CA ARG A 53 -12.37 -9.43 6.82
C ARG A 53 -11.49 -9.13 5.60
N PHE A 54 -10.51 -9.96 5.36
CA PHE A 54 -9.71 -9.90 4.14
C PHE A 54 -10.50 -10.35 2.92
N ASN A 55 -10.36 -9.61 1.83
CA ASN A 55 -10.95 -9.91 0.53
C ASN A 55 -10.02 -9.41 -0.60
N PRO A 56 -8.75 -9.85 -0.64
CA PRO A 56 -7.77 -9.33 -1.57
C PRO A 56 -8.17 -9.60 -3.02
N SER A 57 -8.09 -8.57 -3.88
CA SER A 57 -8.50 -8.63 -5.29
C SER A 57 -7.33 -8.90 -6.25
N SER A 58 -6.09 -8.83 -5.78
CA SER A 58 -4.89 -9.02 -6.59
C SER A 58 -3.93 -10.05 -6.00
N PRO A 59 -3.04 -10.69 -6.82
CA PRO A 59 -2.00 -11.57 -6.30
C PRO A 59 -1.08 -10.89 -5.27
N TYR A 60 -0.76 -9.60 -5.46
CA TYR A 60 -0.01 -8.81 -4.48
C TYR A 60 -0.73 -8.76 -3.14
N ALA A 61 -1.97 -8.31 -3.13
CA ALA A 61 -2.79 -8.20 -1.92
C ALA A 61 -2.95 -9.56 -1.23
N ALA A 62 -3.18 -10.63 -2.01
CA ALA A 62 -3.28 -11.99 -1.50
C ALA A 62 -1.98 -12.47 -0.82
N THR A 63 -0.81 -12.14 -1.40
CA THR A 63 0.47 -12.50 -0.76
C THR A 63 0.75 -11.70 0.50
N LYS A 64 0.29 -10.45 0.59
CA LYS A 64 0.37 -9.62 1.81
C LYS A 64 -0.55 -10.17 2.90
N ALA A 65 -1.79 -10.53 2.56
CA ALA A 65 -2.72 -11.17 3.49
C ALA A 65 -2.16 -12.51 4.03
N ALA A 66 -1.58 -13.33 3.16
CA ALA A 66 -0.93 -14.58 3.57
C ALA A 66 0.26 -14.33 4.52
N ALA A 67 1.06 -13.29 4.29
CA ALA A 67 2.15 -12.89 5.17
C ALA A 67 1.64 -12.49 6.56
N GLU A 68 0.52 -11.76 6.65
CA GLU A 68 -0.11 -11.42 7.93
C GLU A 68 -0.60 -12.65 8.70
N HIS A 69 -1.21 -13.62 8.00
CA HIS A 69 -1.60 -14.88 8.63
C HIS A 69 -0.40 -15.67 9.17
N LEU A 70 0.74 -15.65 8.46
CA LEU A 70 1.97 -16.23 8.98
C LEU A 70 2.42 -15.51 10.27
N VAL A 71 2.46 -14.17 10.27
CA VAL A 71 2.82 -13.38 11.46
C VAL A 71 1.92 -13.75 12.65
N ASN A 72 0.61 -13.73 12.46
CA ASN A 72 -0.36 -14.07 13.50
C ASN A 72 -0.17 -15.50 14.04
N SER A 73 0.14 -16.46 13.15
CA SER A 73 0.41 -17.83 13.58
C SER A 73 1.66 -17.95 14.46
N TYR A 74 2.70 -17.13 14.19
CA TYR A 74 3.91 -17.09 14.99
C TYR A 74 3.72 -16.42 16.35
N VAL A 75 2.86 -15.40 16.42
CA VAL A 75 2.42 -14.83 17.72
C VAL A 75 1.74 -15.90 18.55
N LEU A 76 0.74 -16.58 17.99
CA LEU A 76 -0.09 -17.54 18.72
C LEU A 76 0.66 -18.83 19.09
N THR A 77 1.54 -19.32 18.19
CA THR A 77 2.19 -20.63 18.37
C THR A 77 3.52 -20.54 19.11
N TYR A 78 4.28 -19.48 18.90
CA TYR A 78 5.65 -19.34 19.39
C TYR A 78 5.87 -18.16 20.32
N ASP A 79 4.80 -17.43 20.68
CA ASP A 79 4.87 -16.23 21.52
C ASP A 79 5.88 -15.19 20.98
N CYS A 80 5.83 -14.97 19.67
CA CYS A 80 6.68 -13.98 19.03
C CYS A 80 6.10 -12.57 19.19
N ASP A 81 6.96 -11.60 19.54
CA ASP A 81 6.56 -10.20 19.66
C ASP A 81 6.46 -9.56 18.28
N CYS A 82 5.31 -9.71 17.64
CA CYS A 82 5.05 -9.21 16.29
C CYS A 82 3.87 -8.23 16.27
N ILE A 83 3.97 -7.23 15.42
CA ILE A 83 2.95 -6.22 15.14
C ILE A 83 2.76 -6.13 13.63
N ILE A 84 1.57 -5.80 13.18
CA ILE A 84 1.24 -5.57 11.78
C ILE A 84 0.81 -4.12 11.60
N THR A 85 1.27 -3.47 10.52
CA THR A 85 0.74 -2.17 10.09
C THR A 85 0.20 -2.27 8.67
N ARG A 86 -0.97 -1.71 8.41
CA ARG A 86 -1.62 -1.65 7.09
C ARG A 86 -1.74 -0.20 6.69
N CYS A 87 -0.97 0.21 5.70
CA CYS A 87 -0.99 1.59 5.22
C CYS A 87 -1.78 1.73 3.94
N THR A 88 -2.33 2.93 3.76
CA THR A 88 -2.95 3.40 2.53
C THR A 88 -1.89 3.84 1.50
N ASN A 89 -2.29 4.53 0.42
CA ASN A 89 -1.39 4.91 -0.66
C ASN A 89 -0.37 5.97 -0.21
N ASN A 90 0.86 5.54 -0.05
CA ASN A 90 1.96 6.44 0.30
C ASN A 90 2.38 7.31 -0.89
N TYR A 91 2.77 8.55 -0.60
CA TYR A 91 3.44 9.43 -1.55
C TYR A 91 4.53 10.25 -0.85
N GLY A 92 5.48 10.76 -1.63
CA GLY A 92 6.54 11.63 -1.10
C GLY A 92 7.83 11.55 -1.90
N PRO A 93 8.88 12.23 -1.41
CA PRO A 93 10.21 12.21 -2.02
C PRO A 93 10.75 10.79 -2.19
N ARG A 94 11.46 10.52 -3.31
CA ARG A 94 12.08 9.23 -3.65
C ARG A 94 11.09 8.10 -3.94
N GLN A 95 9.79 8.39 -4.08
CA GLN A 95 8.83 7.38 -4.52
C GLN A 95 9.19 6.87 -5.91
N PHE A 96 9.00 5.56 -6.13
CA PHE A 96 9.36 4.92 -7.40
C PHE A 96 8.60 5.52 -8.59
N PRO A 97 9.28 5.86 -9.72
CA PRO A 97 8.71 6.68 -10.79
C PRO A 97 7.51 6.11 -11.54
N GLU A 98 7.19 4.82 -11.37
CA GLU A 98 6.00 4.22 -11.99
C GLU A 98 4.69 4.57 -11.28
N LYS A 99 4.76 5.06 -10.04
CA LYS A 99 3.58 5.43 -9.23
C LYS A 99 2.96 6.72 -9.74
N LEU A 100 1.64 6.89 -9.50
CA LEU A 100 0.83 7.96 -10.08
C LEU A 100 1.47 9.34 -9.93
N ILE A 101 1.77 9.77 -8.71
CA ILE A 101 2.29 11.12 -8.44
C ILE A 101 3.64 11.36 -9.12
N PRO A 102 4.71 10.58 -8.89
CA PRO A 102 5.98 10.84 -9.55
C PRO A 102 5.93 10.66 -11.06
N LYS A 103 5.15 9.71 -11.57
CA LYS A 103 4.95 9.52 -13.02
C LYS A 103 4.30 10.76 -13.65
N THR A 104 3.24 11.28 -13.02
CA THR A 104 2.57 12.51 -13.48
C THR A 104 3.53 13.69 -13.52
N ILE A 105 4.31 13.91 -12.45
CA ILE A 105 5.30 14.99 -12.37
C ILE A 105 6.35 14.86 -13.49
N LEU A 106 6.89 13.66 -13.70
CA LEU A 106 7.92 13.42 -14.71
C LEU A 106 7.40 13.65 -16.13
N LEU A 107 6.19 13.17 -16.44
CA LEU A 107 5.57 13.34 -17.76
C LEU A 107 5.17 14.80 -17.99
N ALA A 108 4.59 15.47 -17.01
CA ALA A 108 4.25 16.89 -17.08
C ALA A 108 5.49 17.77 -17.33
N LYS A 109 6.60 17.48 -16.62
CA LYS A 109 7.88 18.17 -16.82
C LYS A 109 8.40 18.03 -18.26
N GLN A 110 8.11 16.90 -18.92
CA GLN A 110 8.52 16.63 -20.30
C GLN A 110 7.47 17.06 -21.35
N ASN A 111 6.33 17.66 -20.93
CA ASN A 111 5.17 17.95 -21.77
C ASN A 111 4.66 16.71 -22.54
N LYS A 112 4.70 15.54 -21.90
CA LYS A 112 4.21 14.27 -22.45
C LYS A 112 2.83 13.93 -21.92
N LYS A 113 2.08 13.11 -22.68
CA LYS A 113 0.78 12.62 -22.28
C LYS A 113 0.87 11.80 -20.97
N ILE A 114 -0.09 12.04 -20.08
CA ILE A 114 -0.19 11.43 -18.76
C ILE A 114 -1.33 10.41 -18.80
N PRO A 115 -1.04 9.11 -18.78
CA PRO A 115 -2.08 8.10 -18.85
C PRO A 115 -2.87 8.05 -17.52
N VAL A 116 -4.18 8.23 -17.63
CA VAL A 116 -5.17 8.04 -16.56
C VAL A 116 -5.99 6.81 -16.91
N TYR A 117 -5.98 5.80 -16.05
CA TYR A 117 -6.68 4.54 -16.25
C TYR A 117 -8.19 4.70 -16.04
N GLY A 118 -9.01 4.09 -16.92
CA GLY A 118 -10.45 4.18 -16.86
C GLY A 118 -10.93 5.63 -16.95
N ASP A 119 -11.83 6.04 -16.07
CA ASP A 119 -12.31 7.42 -15.94
C ASP A 119 -11.55 8.25 -14.87
N GLY A 120 -10.56 7.65 -14.22
CA GLY A 120 -9.75 8.28 -13.18
C GLY A 120 -10.45 8.47 -11.83
N LYS A 121 -11.65 7.90 -11.64
CA LYS A 121 -12.47 8.09 -10.43
C LYS A 121 -12.15 7.11 -9.29
N ASN A 122 -11.16 6.24 -9.46
CA ASN A 122 -10.71 5.40 -8.35
C ASN A 122 -10.22 6.28 -7.20
N ILE A 123 -10.88 6.15 -6.06
CA ILE A 123 -10.59 6.91 -4.84
C ILE A 123 -9.47 6.23 -4.08
N ARG A 124 -8.55 7.04 -3.54
CA ARG A 124 -7.45 6.56 -2.69
C ARG A 124 -7.26 7.52 -1.51
N ASP A 125 -6.93 6.99 -0.37
CA ASP A 125 -6.39 7.80 0.72
C ASP A 125 -4.89 8.02 0.50
N TRP A 126 -4.46 9.29 0.56
CA TRP A 126 -3.10 9.70 0.21
C TRP A 126 -2.32 10.08 1.45
N LEU A 127 -1.46 9.17 1.89
CA LEU A 127 -0.64 9.28 3.10
C LEU A 127 0.78 9.77 2.76
N PHE A 128 1.22 10.86 3.40
CA PHE A 128 2.58 11.34 3.22
C PHE A 128 3.59 10.38 3.89
N VAL A 129 4.71 10.14 3.23
CA VAL A 129 5.65 9.08 3.64
C VAL A 129 6.26 9.31 5.01
N ASP A 130 6.52 10.56 5.41
CA ASP A 130 7.10 10.86 6.72
C ASP A 130 6.08 10.58 7.82
N ASP A 131 4.80 10.93 7.64
CA ASP A 131 3.72 10.59 8.57
C ASP A 131 3.57 9.07 8.72
N HIS A 132 3.71 8.32 7.62
CA HIS A 132 3.73 6.85 7.67
C HIS A 132 4.93 6.32 8.47
N CYS A 133 6.12 6.88 8.26
CA CYS A 133 7.31 6.47 9.03
C CYS A 133 7.14 6.75 10.52
N ASP A 134 6.58 7.90 10.89
CA ASP A 134 6.30 8.25 12.28
C ASP A 134 5.27 7.30 12.90
N ALA A 135 4.20 6.96 12.16
CA ALA A 135 3.21 5.98 12.62
C ALA A 135 3.82 4.58 12.83
N ILE A 136 4.70 4.12 11.92
CA ILE A 136 5.45 2.86 12.11
C ILE A 136 6.31 2.92 13.38
N LEU A 137 7.00 4.04 13.61
CA LEU A 137 7.81 4.22 14.81
C LEU A 137 6.95 4.19 16.08
N GLN A 138 5.79 4.83 16.06
CA GLN A 138 4.84 4.76 17.18
C GLN A 138 4.33 3.33 17.41
N ALA A 139 4.01 2.59 16.35
CA ALA A 139 3.62 1.19 16.45
C ALA A 139 4.77 0.33 17.02
N LEU A 140 6.02 0.60 16.61
CA LEU A 140 7.19 -0.10 17.14
C LEU A 140 7.37 0.12 18.64
N LEU A 141 7.24 1.36 19.11
CA LEU A 141 7.52 1.74 20.49
C LEU A 141 6.36 1.42 21.45
N ASN A 142 5.12 1.61 21.01
CA ASN A 142 3.94 1.61 21.85
C ASN A 142 2.91 0.54 21.49
N GLY A 143 3.04 -0.11 20.33
CA GLY A 143 2.09 -1.11 19.87
C GLY A 143 2.09 -2.38 20.73
N LYS A 144 0.96 -3.05 20.76
CA LYS A 144 0.76 -4.31 21.51
C LYS A 144 1.08 -5.50 20.62
N THR A 145 1.77 -6.49 21.16
CA THR A 145 2.05 -7.77 20.50
C THR A 145 0.76 -8.43 20.00
N GLY A 146 0.77 -8.86 18.74
CA GLY A 146 -0.37 -9.52 18.10
C GLY A 146 -1.40 -8.57 17.51
N GLU A 147 -1.30 -7.26 17.75
CA GLU A 147 -2.24 -6.28 17.21
C GLU A 147 -1.84 -5.83 15.79
N SER A 148 -2.87 -5.42 15.04
CA SER A 148 -2.74 -4.76 13.75
C SER A 148 -3.16 -3.30 13.87
N TYR A 149 -2.57 -2.43 13.07
CA TYR A 149 -2.85 -0.99 13.06
C TYR A 149 -3.02 -0.49 11.64
N ASN A 150 -4.18 0.08 11.34
CA ASN A 150 -4.41 0.80 10.09
C ASN A 150 -3.74 2.18 10.16
N ILE A 151 -3.04 2.56 9.11
CA ILE A 151 -2.37 3.85 8.99
C ILE A 151 -2.91 4.54 7.73
N SER A 152 -3.72 5.58 7.94
CA SER A 152 -4.36 6.37 6.89
C SER A 152 -4.26 7.86 7.21
N ALA A 153 -4.39 8.71 6.19
CA ALA A 153 -4.41 10.15 6.36
C ALA A 153 -5.84 10.70 6.52
N GLY A 154 -6.86 9.92 6.17
CA GLY A 154 -8.25 10.39 6.07
C GLY A 154 -8.43 11.43 4.97
N ASN A 155 -7.63 11.35 3.91
CA ASN A 155 -7.61 12.27 2.78
C ASN A 155 -7.89 11.52 1.47
N GLU A 156 -9.14 11.12 1.33
CA GLU A 156 -9.62 10.34 0.20
C GLU A 156 -9.87 11.24 -1.02
N VAL A 157 -9.12 11.01 -2.08
CA VAL A 157 -9.19 11.80 -3.32
C VAL A 157 -9.04 10.86 -4.52
N ASP A 158 -9.82 11.12 -5.58
CA ASP A 158 -9.72 10.36 -6.83
C ASP A 158 -8.43 10.68 -7.61
N ASN A 159 -8.03 9.73 -8.44
CA ASN A 159 -6.80 9.83 -9.22
C ASN A 159 -6.78 11.04 -10.16
N LEU A 160 -7.91 11.35 -10.80
CA LEU A 160 -8.00 12.47 -11.75
C LEU A 160 -7.81 13.81 -11.05
N THR A 161 -8.40 13.96 -9.86
CA THR A 161 -8.22 15.16 -9.02
C THR A 161 -6.75 15.36 -8.62
N ILE A 162 -6.05 14.28 -8.24
CA ILE A 162 -4.60 14.35 -7.95
C ILE A 162 -3.80 14.78 -9.19
N VAL A 163 -4.08 14.20 -10.36
CA VAL A 163 -3.40 14.56 -11.61
C VAL A 163 -3.63 16.03 -11.94
N ASN A 164 -4.86 16.51 -11.89
CA ASN A 164 -5.20 17.93 -12.16
C ASN A 164 -4.51 18.86 -11.16
N LYS A 165 -4.46 18.51 -9.87
CA LYS A 165 -3.76 19.30 -8.86
C LYS A 165 -2.26 19.42 -9.15
N ILE A 166 -1.62 18.34 -9.57
CA ILE A 166 -0.20 18.34 -9.97
C ILE A 166 0.02 19.24 -11.20
N LEU A 167 -0.83 19.12 -12.23
CA LEU A 167 -0.75 19.96 -13.44
C LEU A 167 -0.90 21.43 -13.08
N SER A 168 -1.88 21.77 -12.24
CA SER A 168 -2.08 23.16 -11.77
C SER A 168 -0.86 23.71 -11.03
N ILE A 169 -0.26 22.93 -10.12
CA ILE A 169 0.94 23.34 -9.37
C ILE A 169 2.15 23.54 -10.32
N MET A 170 2.23 22.76 -11.38
CA MET A 170 3.34 22.80 -12.34
C MET A 170 3.09 23.79 -13.49
N ASP A 171 1.99 24.52 -13.48
CA ASP A 171 1.56 25.41 -14.58
C ASP A 171 1.54 24.68 -15.93
N LYS A 172 0.89 23.50 -15.96
CA LYS A 172 0.75 22.64 -17.14
C LYS A 172 -0.72 22.50 -17.54
N PRO A 173 -0.99 22.43 -18.86
CA PRO A 173 -2.35 22.33 -19.36
C PRO A 173 -2.94 20.93 -19.12
N SER A 174 -4.27 20.88 -18.92
CA SER A 174 -5.00 19.62 -18.71
C SER A 174 -5.09 18.74 -19.95
N ASP A 175 -4.81 19.26 -21.14
CA ASP A 175 -4.77 18.49 -22.38
C ASP A 175 -3.61 17.44 -22.41
N LEU A 176 -2.70 17.50 -21.45
CA LEU A 176 -1.72 16.43 -21.23
C LEU A 176 -2.33 15.14 -20.70
N ILE A 177 -3.56 15.19 -20.13
CA ILE A 177 -4.24 13.98 -19.67
C ILE A 177 -4.69 13.15 -20.88
N GLU A 178 -4.43 11.85 -20.81
CA GLU A 178 -4.87 10.87 -21.79
C GLU A 178 -5.54 9.70 -21.06
N PHE A 179 -6.85 9.52 -21.29
CA PHE A 179 -7.56 8.38 -20.74
C PHE A 179 -7.20 7.11 -21.50
N VAL A 180 -6.83 6.07 -20.75
CA VAL A 180 -6.43 4.77 -21.30
C VAL A 180 -7.30 3.67 -20.72
N GLU A 181 -7.30 2.49 -21.38
CA GLU A 181 -8.03 1.32 -20.90
C GLU A 181 -7.65 0.99 -19.45
N ASP A 182 -8.66 0.63 -18.66
CA ASP A 182 -8.43 0.29 -17.26
C ASP A 182 -7.72 -1.07 -17.12
N ARG A 183 -7.00 -1.22 -16.05
CA ARG A 183 -6.20 -2.42 -15.79
C ARG A 183 -7.01 -3.45 -14.98
N PRO A 184 -6.83 -4.77 -15.21
CA PRO A 184 -7.44 -5.79 -14.37
C PRO A 184 -7.07 -5.64 -12.89
N GLY A 185 -8.05 -5.83 -11.99
CA GLY A 185 -7.84 -5.73 -10.54
C GLY A 185 -7.48 -4.31 -10.06
N HIS A 186 -8.03 -3.31 -10.70
CA HIS A 186 -7.91 -1.91 -10.28
C HIS A 186 -9.06 -1.60 -9.31
N ASP A 187 -8.74 -1.63 -8.04
CA ASP A 187 -9.67 -1.29 -6.95
C ASP A 187 -9.82 0.21 -6.82
#